data_1c21193703c31d39ba9403aef6b8c0d5
#
_entry.id   1c21193703c31d39ba9403aef6b8c0d5
#
_cell.length_a   1.000
_cell.length_b   1.000
_cell.length_c   1.000
_cell.angle_alpha   90.00
_cell.angle_beta   90.00
_cell.angle_gamma   90.00
#
_symmetry.space_group_name_H-M   'P 1'
#
loop_
_entity.id
_entity.type
_entity.pdbx_description
1 polymer ?
#
loop_
_entity_poly.entity_id
_entity_poly.type
_entity_poly.pdbx_seq_one_letter_code
_entity_poly.pdbx_strand_id
1 'polypeptide(L)'
;MKRILIALAVLLTVQVADAQMTKTPEAAKKAVESAQAAAENPKKAVKYVTWLKLASAYMDAYNAPTGNLFLNTPRMQLEQMMALKKPVAVEQVELEGAPYMKEDHGDKYLYFDAQGVLKIIEVTKPVYEDALGLALEAYAKAAELDLKGSKTKDIKTAIEMIGAKYFEEGMNQYSYFIDMAKAAELVGKAADAVQTAPLSKV
;
A
#
# COMPACT_ATOMS: atom_id res chain seq x y z
N MET A 1 -7.68 -24.63 9.29
CA MET A 1 -8.01 -23.52 10.19
C MET A 1 -6.82 -23.01 11.01
N LYS A 2 -6.03 -23.85 11.70
CA LYS A 2 -4.86 -23.37 12.50
C LYS A 2 -3.76 -22.64 11.69
N ARG A 3 -3.54 -23.01 10.43
CA ARG A 3 -2.50 -22.39 9.58
C ARG A 3 -2.89 -21.00 9.07
N ILE A 4 -4.18 -20.71 8.92
CA ILE A 4 -4.71 -19.39 8.52
C ILE A 4 -4.60 -18.40 9.69
N LEU A 5 -4.83 -18.85 10.92
CA LEU A 5 -4.68 -18.03 12.13
C LEU A 5 -3.22 -17.61 12.39
N ILE A 6 -2.24 -18.46 12.02
CA ILE A 6 -0.81 -18.13 12.17
C ILE A 6 -0.39 -17.08 11.12
N ALA A 7 -0.91 -17.15 9.90
CA ALA A 7 -0.67 -16.13 8.87
C ALA A 7 -1.26 -14.76 9.26
N LEU A 8 -2.46 -14.76 9.87
CA LEU A 8 -3.11 -13.54 10.36
C LEU A 8 -2.34 -12.90 11.53
N ALA A 9 -1.75 -13.70 12.42
CA ALA A 9 -0.97 -13.19 13.57
C ALA A 9 0.37 -12.56 13.14
N VAL A 10 0.98 -13.02 12.04
CA VAL A 10 2.21 -12.44 11.50
C VAL A 10 1.95 -11.10 10.80
N LEU A 11 0.77 -10.90 10.21
CA LEU A 11 0.36 -9.64 9.58
C LEU A 11 0.16 -8.49 10.58
N LEU A 12 -0.17 -8.78 11.84
CA LEU A 12 -0.39 -7.75 12.86
C LEU A 12 0.91 -7.19 13.49
N THR A 13 2.06 -7.79 13.25
CA THR A 13 3.33 -7.38 13.87
C THR A 13 4.26 -6.53 12.99
N VAL A 14 3.91 -6.26 11.73
CA VAL A 14 4.79 -5.55 10.79
C VAL A 14 4.55 -4.02 10.75
N GLN A 15 3.67 -3.48 11.57
CA GLN A 15 3.34 -2.05 11.54
C GLN A 15 4.31 -1.12 12.32
N VAL A 16 5.50 -1.52 12.66
CA VAL A 16 6.39 -0.70 13.52
C VAL A 16 7.79 -0.48 12.92
N ALA A 17 7.89 -0.19 11.65
CA ALA A 17 9.18 0.29 11.12
C ALA A 17 9.04 1.04 9.81
N ASP A 18 8.53 2.26 9.85
CA ASP A 18 9.07 3.34 9.01
C ASP A 18 8.42 4.67 9.42
N ALA A 19 9.06 5.33 10.38
CA ALA A 19 8.80 6.76 10.64
C ALA A 19 9.46 7.64 9.56
N GLN A 20 9.57 7.16 8.33
CA GLN A 20 9.89 8.01 7.20
C GLN A 20 8.64 8.81 6.84
N MET A 21 8.78 10.13 6.87
CA MET A 21 7.71 11.03 6.41
C MET A 21 7.32 10.61 4.99
N THR A 22 6.06 10.24 4.82
CA THR A 22 5.52 9.84 3.52
C THR A 22 5.70 10.99 2.52
N LYS A 23 6.17 10.69 1.32
CA LYS A 23 6.32 11.70 0.27
C LYS A 23 4.96 12.27 -0.12
N THR A 24 4.95 13.54 -0.54
CA THR A 24 3.74 14.08 -1.18
C THR A 24 3.48 13.38 -2.52
N PRO A 25 2.24 13.36 -3.03
CA PRO A 25 1.93 12.77 -4.34
C PRO A 25 2.83 13.28 -5.47
N GLU A 26 3.10 14.59 -5.50
CA GLU A 26 3.97 15.21 -6.51
C GLU A 26 5.43 14.78 -6.37
N ALA A 27 5.93 14.67 -5.14
CA ALA A 27 7.29 14.20 -4.89
C ALA A 27 7.46 12.71 -5.22
N ALA A 28 6.44 11.90 -4.91
CA ALA A 28 6.41 10.48 -5.25
C ALA A 28 6.36 10.28 -6.77
N LYS A 29 5.53 11.04 -7.50
CA LYS A 29 5.48 11.01 -8.97
C LYS A 29 6.84 11.32 -9.59
N LYS A 30 7.49 12.39 -9.16
CA LYS A 30 8.85 12.76 -9.65
C LYS A 30 9.89 11.67 -9.34
N ALA A 31 9.78 11.02 -8.19
CA ALA A 31 10.68 9.93 -7.82
C ALA A 31 10.51 8.72 -8.77
N VAL A 32 9.26 8.36 -9.10
CA VAL A 32 8.97 7.32 -10.08
C VAL A 32 9.52 7.68 -11.45
N GLU A 33 9.22 8.87 -11.98
CA GLU A 33 9.70 9.33 -13.29
C GLU A 33 11.23 9.25 -13.39
N SER A 34 11.94 9.69 -12.34
CA SER A 34 13.40 9.60 -12.28
C SER A 34 13.91 8.16 -12.25
N ALA A 35 13.24 7.28 -11.51
CA ALA A 35 13.62 5.87 -11.41
C ALA A 35 13.30 5.10 -12.70
N GLN A 36 12.19 5.41 -13.37
CA GLN A 36 11.85 4.86 -14.70
C GLN A 36 12.90 5.22 -15.74
N ALA A 37 13.27 6.51 -15.84
CA ALA A 37 14.33 6.94 -16.75
C ALA A 37 15.67 6.23 -16.47
N ALA A 38 15.94 5.86 -15.22
CA ALA A 38 17.11 5.06 -14.90
C ALA A 38 16.94 3.60 -15.35
N ALA A 39 15.75 3.01 -15.23
CA ALA A 39 15.46 1.64 -15.66
C ALA A 39 15.44 1.50 -17.20
N GLU A 40 15.11 2.56 -17.93
CA GLU A 40 15.17 2.62 -19.40
C GLU A 40 16.59 2.77 -19.93
N ASN A 41 17.54 3.20 -19.10
CA ASN A 41 18.93 3.35 -19.52
C ASN A 41 19.62 1.98 -19.60
N PRO A 42 20.11 1.53 -20.78
CA PRO A 42 20.68 0.19 -20.96
C PRO A 42 21.84 -0.14 -20.02
N LYS A 43 22.65 0.85 -19.65
CA LYS A 43 23.78 0.65 -18.72
C LYS A 43 23.35 0.51 -17.26
N LYS A 44 22.16 1.01 -16.91
CA LYS A 44 21.61 0.95 -15.55
C LYS A 44 20.61 -0.20 -15.42
N ALA A 45 19.85 -0.50 -16.46
CA ALA A 45 18.82 -1.54 -16.48
C ALA A 45 19.34 -2.94 -16.12
N VAL A 46 20.62 -3.23 -16.36
CA VAL A 46 21.26 -4.49 -16.02
C VAL A 46 21.62 -4.63 -14.53
N LYS A 47 21.35 -3.60 -13.72
CA LYS A 47 21.70 -3.58 -12.30
C LYS A 47 20.44 -3.76 -11.44
N TYR A 48 20.41 -4.77 -10.58
CA TYR A 48 19.28 -5.01 -9.68
C TYR A 48 18.93 -3.77 -8.81
N VAL A 49 19.93 -2.97 -8.40
CA VAL A 49 19.73 -1.76 -7.59
C VAL A 49 18.86 -0.72 -8.30
N THR A 50 18.91 -0.65 -9.63
CA THR A 50 18.05 0.25 -10.43
C THR A 50 16.59 -0.13 -10.27
N TRP A 51 16.27 -1.40 -10.34
CA TRP A 51 14.92 -1.94 -10.19
C TRP A 51 14.41 -1.87 -8.74
N LEU A 52 15.30 -2.08 -7.74
CA LEU A 52 14.92 -1.84 -6.34
C LEU A 52 14.50 -0.39 -6.09
N LYS A 53 15.22 0.57 -6.68
CA LYS A 53 14.86 1.99 -6.56
C LYS A 53 13.52 2.30 -7.23
N LEU A 54 13.25 1.70 -8.39
CA LEU A 54 11.98 1.84 -9.09
C LEU A 54 10.83 1.24 -8.27
N ALA A 55 11.02 0.02 -7.75
CA ALA A 55 10.03 -0.62 -6.88
C ALA A 55 9.71 0.22 -5.64
N SER A 56 10.75 0.71 -4.95
CA SER A 56 10.57 1.60 -3.80
C SER A 56 9.84 2.89 -4.17
N ALA A 57 10.12 3.47 -5.33
CA ALA A 57 9.44 4.68 -5.78
C ALA A 57 7.94 4.44 -6.05
N TYR A 58 7.56 3.28 -6.60
CA TYR A 58 6.16 2.90 -6.75
C TYR A 58 5.47 2.65 -5.39
N MET A 59 6.17 2.05 -4.42
CA MET A 59 5.64 1.92 -3.06
C MET A 59 5.42 3.29 -2.39
N ASP A 60 6.32 4.23 -2.59
CA ASP A 60 6.13 5.61 -2.14
C ASP A 60 4.91 6.25 -2.82
N ALA A 61 4.71 6.02 -4.12
CA ALA A 61 3.57 6.52 -4.86
C ALA A 61 2.24 5.91 -4.40
N TYR A 62 2.23 4.62 -4.02
CA TYR A 62 1.08 3.97 -3.40
C TYR A 62 0.71 4.60 -2.06
N ASN A 63 1.70 4.86 -1.21
CA ASN A 63 1.48 5.39 0.13
C ASN A 63 1.21 6.92 0.15
N ALA A 64 1.63 7.66 -0.89
CA ALA A 64 1.58 9.11 -0.91
C ALA A 64 0.18 9.72 -0.67
N PRO A 65 -0.93 9.20 -1.25
CA PRO A 65 -2.26 9.76 -1.00
C PRO A 65 -2.73 9.59 0.45
N THR A 66 -2.35 8.51 1.13
CA THR A 66 -2.71 8.30 2.54
C THR A 66 -1.87 9.17 3.47
N GLY A 67 -0.67 9.57 3.04
CA GLY A 67 0.24 10.38 3.84
C GLY A 67 0.62 9.68 5.15
N ASN A 68 0.58 10.43 6.24
CA ASN A 68 0.86 9.92 7.59
C ASN A 68 -0.43 9.61 8.37
N LEU A 69 -1.55 9.32 7.67
CA LEU A 69 -2.77 8.91 8.33
C LEU A 69 -2.69 7.45 8.79
N PHE A 70 -3.07 7.20 10.03
CA PHE A 70 -3.07 5.86 10.60
C PHE A 70 -4.50 5.47 10.99
N LEU A 71 -4.90 4.25 10.60
CA LEU A 71 -6.16 3.68 11.05
C LEU A 71 -6.21 3.57 12.58
N ASN A 72 -7.40 3.56 13.12
CA ASN A 72 -7.68 3.54 14.56
C ASN A 72 -7.17 4.79 15.33
N THR A 73 -6.91 5.89 14.62
CA THR A 73 -6.53 7.17 15.24
C THR A 73 -7.76 8.07 15.38
N PRO A 74 -7.99 8.67 16.57
CA PRO A 74 -9.06 9.64 16.76
C PRO A 74 -8.87 10.88 15.85
N ARG A 75 -9.99 11.39 15.29
CA ARG A 75 -10.01 12.55 14.40
C ARG A 75 -9.28 13.77 14.99
N MET A 76 -9.51 14.04 16.26
CA MET A 76 -8.87 15.15 16.98
C MET A 76 -7.33 15.01 16.99
N GLN A 77 -6.81 13.79 17.14
CA GLN A 77 -5.36 13.52 17.09
C GLN A 77 -4.82 13.73 15.67
N LEU A 78 -5.55 13.30 14.63
CA LEU A 78 -5.15 13.54 13.24
C LEU A 78 -5.10 15.03 12.91
N GLU A 79 -6.05 15.83 13.43
CA GLU A 79 -6.05 17.28 13.26
C GLU A 79 -4.84 17.95 13.94
N GLN A 80 -4.52 17.53 15.15
CA GLN A 80 -3.44 18.13 15.95
C GLN A 80 -2.04 17.71 15.50
N MET A 81 -1.85 16.41 15.22
CA MET A 81 -0.52 15.85 14.94
C MET A 81 -0.19 15.79 13.45
N MET A 82 -1.20 15.58 12.60
CA MET A 82 -1.01 15.34 11.17
C MET A 82 -1.48 16.49 10.30
N ALA A 83 -1.89 17.60 10.91
CA ALA A 83 -2.42 18.77 10.21
C ALA A 83 -3.52 18.38 9.20
N LEU A 84 -4.42 17.47 9.58
CA LEU A 84 -5.55 17.06 8.75
C LEU A 84 -6.34 18.31 8.36
N LYS A 85 -6.45 18.56 7.05
CA LYS A 85 -7.19 19.68 6.52
C LYS A 85 -8.70 19.47 6.71
N LYS A 86 -9.46 20.56 6.71
CA LYS A 86 -10.92 20.48 6.70
C LYS A 86 -11.37 19.73 5.42
N PRO A 87 -12.36 18.83 5.54
CA PRO A 87 -12.91 18.14 4.38
C PRO A 87 -13.68 19.12 3.47
N VAL A 88 -13.77 18.78 2.19
CA VAL A 88 -14.56 19.48 1.17
C VAL A 88 -16.05 19.24 1.40
N ALA A 89 -16.42 18.02 1.80
CA ALA A 89 -17.76 17.60 2.12
C ALA A 89 -17.75 16.56 3.24
N VAL A 90 -18.86 16.46 3.95
CA VAL A 90 -19.08 15.44 5.00
C VAL A 90 -20.47 14.87 4.82
N GLU A 91 -20.60 13.57 4.84
CA GLU A 91 -21.87 12.86 4.77
C GLU A 91 -21.92 11.70 5.78
N GLN A 92 -23.09 11.37 6.25
CA GLN A 92 -23.30 10.15 7.03
C GLN A 92 -23.64 9.02 6.08
N VAL A 93 -22.92 7.91 6.22
CA VAL A 93 -23.13 6.67 5.44
C VAL A 93 -23.31 5.50 6.39
N GLU A 94 -23.92 4.42 5.89
CA GLU A 94 -24.03 3.16 6.62
C GLU A 94 -23.15 2.12 5.95
N LEU A 95 -22.23 1.53 6.70
CA LEU A 95 -21.35 0.44 6.25
C LEU A 95 -21.44 -0.70 7.26
N GLU A 96 -21.68 -1.93 6.79
CA GLU A 96 -21.88 -3.11 7.65
C GLU A 96 -22.95 -2.91 8.74
N GLY A 97 -24.01 -2.12 8.44
CA GLY A 97 -25.07 -1.84 9.42
C GLY A 97 -24.67 -0.89 10.55
N ALA A 98 -23.52 -0.21 10.43
CA ALA A 98 -23.05 0.80 11.37
C ALA A 98 -22.94 2.18 10.70
N PRO A 99 -23.24 3.27 11.43
CA PRO A 99 -23.10 4.62 10.91
C PRO A 99 -21.64 5.08 10.92
N TYR A 100 -21.22 5.66 9.80
CA TYR A 100 -19.92 6.31 9.63
C TYR A 100 -20.08 7.75 9.15
N MET A 101 -19.17 8.62 9.57
CA MET A 101 -18.98 9.93 8.96
C MET A 101 -17.94 9.81 7.85
N LYS A 102 -18.37 9.99 6.60
CA LYS A 102 -17.49 10.00 5.42
C LYS A 102 -17.08 11.43 5.13
N GLU A 103 -15.80 11.71 5.14
CA GLU A 103 -15.20 13.01 4.85
C GLU A 103 -14.49 12.96 3.48
N ASP A 104 -14.85 13.88 2.58
CA ASP A 104 -14.18 14.08 1.30
C ASP A 104 -12.99 15.03 1.47
N HIS A 105 -11.78 14.55 1.18
CA HIS A 105 -10.54 15.32 1.18
C HIS A 105 -10.00 15.59 -0.23
N GLY A 106 -10.82 15.33 -1.27
CA GLY A 106 -10.53 15.62 -2.66
C GLY A 106 -9.74 14.54 -3.40
N ASP A 107 -8.80 13.88 -2.76
CA ASP A 107 -8.02 12.76 -3.28
C ASP A 107 -8.28 11.43 -2.57
N LYS A 108 -9.05 11.48 -1.49
CA LYS A 108 -9.44 10.33 -0.67
C LYS A 108 -10.71 10.60 0.12
N TYR A 109 -11.39 9.56 0.53
CA TYR A 109 -12.42 9.59 1.56
C TYR A 109 -11.87 8.99 2.86
N LEU A 110 -12.21 9.63 3.98
CA LEU A 110 -11.91 9.15 5.32
C LEU A 110 -13.21 8.80 6.02
N TYR A 111 -13.28 7.60 6.59
CA TYR A 111 -14.48 7.14 7.27
C TYR A 111 -14.20 7.01 8.77
N PHE A 112 -14.95 7.76 9.54
CA PHE A 112 -14.86 7.79 11.00
C PHE A 112 -16.08 7.09 11.60
N ASP A 113 -15.84 6.24 12.59
CA ASP A 113 -16.92 5.58 13.34
C ASP A 113 -17.67 6.59 14.24
N ALA A 114 -18.71 6.11 14.96
CA ALA A 114 -19.50 6.92 15.87
C ALA A 114 -18.68 7.55 17.01
N GLN A 115 -17.49 7.05 17.31
CA GLN A 115 -16.55 7.57 18.29
C GLN A 115 -15.56 8.57 17.70
N GLY A 116 -15.66 8.84 16.39
CA GLY A 116 -14.74 9.71 15.67
C GLY A 116 -13.35 9.10 15.45
N VAL A 117 -13.26 7.78 15.38
CA VAL A 117 -12.01 7.05 15.10
C VAL A 117 -11.95 6.69 13.63
N LEU A 118 -10.83 7.00 12.96
CA LEU A 118 -10.59 6.66 11.56
C LEU A 118 -10.54 5.14 11.35
N LYS A 119 -11.43 4.61 10.54
CA LYS A 119 -11.55 3.16 10.28
C LYS A 119 -11.18 2.77 8.86
N ILE A 120 -11.47 3.64 7.87
CA ILE A 120 -11.23 3.33 6.46
C ILE A 120 -10.64 4.56 5.79
N ILE A 121 -9.65 4.34 4.94
CA ILE A 121 -9.11 5.32 4.01
C ILE A 121 -9.34 4.77 2.60
N GLU A 122 -10.13 5.46 1.82
CA GLU A 122 -10.42 5.12 0.43
C GLU A 122 -9.73 6.15 -0.48
N VAL A 123 -8.69 5.75 -1.18
CA VAL A 123 -7.97 6.62 -2.11
C VAL A 123 -8.76 6.73 -3.41
N THR A 124 -9.17 7.94 -3.78
CA THR A 124 -9.96 8.22 -4.99
C THR A 124 -9.11 8.75 -6.14
N LYS A 125 -7.93 9.29 -5.84
CA LYS A 125 -6.96 9.76 -6.84
C LYS A 125 -5.58 9.21 -6.53
N PRO A 126 -5.30 7.95 -6.89
CA PRO A 126 -3.97 7.37 -6.73
C PRO A 126 -2.95 8.10 -7.61
N VAL A 127 -1.67 8.10 -7.23
CA VAL A 127 -0.59 8.65 -8.07
C VAL A 127 -0.40 7.80 -9.34
N TYR A 128 -0.58 6.48 -9.21
CA TYR A 128 -0.62 5.50 -10.30
C TYR A 128 -1.71 4.48 -9.98
N GLU A 129 -2.52 4.13 -10.98
CA GLU A 129 -3.70 3.24 -10.83
C GLU A 129 -3.37 1.86 -10.24
N ASP A 130 -2.21 1.29 -10.57
CA ASP A 130 -1.75 -0.01 -10.04
C ASP A 130 -0.30 0.10 -9.55
N ALA A 131 -0.06 1.03 -8.63
CA ALA A 131 1.29 1.25 -8.08
C ALA A 131 1.86 -0.01 -7.40
N LEU A 132 1.02 -0.83 -6.75
CA LEU A 132 1.45 -2.10 -6.14
C LEU A 132 1.89 -3.13 -7.18
N GLY A 133 1.14 -3.27 -8.29
CA GLY A 133 1.51 -4.16 -9.39
C GLY A 133 2.81 -3.75 -10.05
N LEU A 134 2.97 -2.45 -10.33
CA LEU A 134 4.21 -1.89 -10.88
C LEU A 134 5.41 -2.08 -9.94
N ALA A 135 5.20 -1.96 -8.62
CA ALA A 135 6.23 -2.25 -7.63
C ALA A 135 6.61 -3.73 -7.64
N LEU A 136 5.62 -4.64 -7.71
CA LEU A 136 5.83 -6.08 -7.77
C LEU A 136 6.68 -6.47 -8.97
N GLU A 137 6.34 -5.97 -10.18
CA GLU A 137 7.10 -6.22 -11.40
C GLU A 137 8.56 -5.74 -11.26
N ALA A 138 8.77 -4.57 -10.69
CA ALA A 138 10.10 -4.02 -10.49
C ALA A 138 10.91 -4.84 -9.46
N TYR A 139 10.28 -5.32 -8.37
CA TYR A 139 10.93 -6.24 -7.41
C TYR A 139 11.26 -7.58 -8.04
N ALA A 140 10.36 -8.16 -8.85
CA ALA A 140 10.63 -9.39 -9.60
C ALA A 140 11.85 -9.24 -10.52
N LYS A 141 11.93 -8.10 -11.23
CA LYS A 141 13.08 -7.80 -12.07
C LYS A 141 14.37 -7.61 -11.28
N ALA A 142 14.30 -6.99 -10.11
CA ALA A 142 15.44 -6.88 -9.22
C ALA A 142 15.93 -8.26 -8.75
N ALA A 143 14.99 -9.18 -8.42
CA ALA A 143 15.33 -10.54 -8.00
C ALA A 143 16.03 -11.34 -9.11
N GLU A 144 15.56 -11.23 -10.36
CA GLU A 144 16.23 -11.87 -11.52
C GLU A 144 17.68 -11.42 -11.68
N LEU A 145 17.96 -10.14 -11.46
CA LEU A 145 19.27 -9.53 -11.65
C LEU A 145 20.20 -9.65 -10.44
N ASP A 146 19.69 -10.01 -9.27
CA ASP A 146 20.47 -10.26 -8.06
C ASP A 146 21.05 -11.69 -8.06
N LEU A 147 21.97 -11.94 -8.99
CA LEU A 147 22.58 -13.27 -9.19
C LEU A 147 23.26 -13.84 -7.94
N LYS A 148 23.71 -12.97 -7.03
CA LYS A 148 24.36 -13.37 -5.78
C LYS A 148 23.36 -13.58 -4.64
N GLY A 149 22.09 -13.24 -4.83
CA GLY A 149 21.06 -13.34 -3.80
C GLY A 149 21.26 -12.38 -2.61
N SER A 150 22.07 -11.32 -2.78
CA SER A 150 22.43 -10.38 -1.71
C SER A 150 21.21 -9.61 -1.17
N LYS A 151 20.14 -9.50 -1.96
CA LYS A 151 18.90 -8.80 -1.63
C LYS A 151 17.67 -9.71 -1.61
N THR A 152 17.83 -11.00 -1.75
CA THR A 152 16.73 -11.98 -1.80
C THR A 152 15.77 -11.82 -0.61
N LYS A 153 16.30 -11.69 0.62
CA LYS A 153 15.49 -11.52 1.83
C LYS A 153 14.70 -10.21 1.82
N ASP A 154 15.36 -9.10 1.48
CA ASP A 154 14.74 -7.77 1.44
C ASP A 154 13.63 -7.72 0.39
N ILE A 155 13.90 -8.27 -0.81
CA ILE A 155 12.93 -8.36 -1.91
C ILE A 155 11.73 -9.22 -1.51
N LYS A 156 11.99 -10.39 -0.91
CA LYS A 156 10.92 -11.29 -0.44
C LYS A 156 10.00 -10.57 0.54
N THR A 157 10.56 -9.91 1.56
CA THR A 157 9.79 -9.15 2.54
C THR A 157 8.96 -8.05 1.87
N ALA A 158 9.54 -7.30 0.92
CA ALA A 158 8.81 -6.26 0.21
C ALA A 158 7.63 -6.81 -0.61
N ILE A 159 7.82 -7.94 -1.29
CA ILE A 159 6.76 -8.62 -2.05
C ILE A 159 5.65 -9.14 -1.12
N GLU A 160 6.02 -9.72 0.03
CA GLU A 160 5.05 -10.16 1.05
C GLU A 160 4.23 -8.97 1.59
N MET A 161 4.85 -7.79 1.76
CA MET A 161 4.15 -6.56 2.14
C MET A 161 3.16 -6.09 1.05
N ILE A 162 3.51 -6.21 -0.23
CA ILE A 162 2.59 -5.91 -1.33
C ILE A 162 1.37 -6.84 -1.28
N GLY A 163 1.60 -8.13 -1.10
CA GLY A 163 0.52 -9.11 -0.94
C GLY A 163 -0.39 -8.78 0.24
N ALA A 164 0.18 -8.36 1.38
CA ALA A 164 -0.58 -7.94 2.55
C ALA A 164 -1.47 -6.71 2.26
N LYS A 165 -0.95 -5.73 1.50
CA LYS A 165 -1.72 -4.54 1.12
C LYS A 165 -2.89 -4.87 0.18
N TYR A 166 -2.68 -5.68 -0.82
CA TYR A 166 -3.77 -6.16 -1.68
C TYR A 166 -4.84 -6.94 -0.89
N PHE A 167 -4.40 -7.77 0.05
CA PHE A 167 -5.34 -8.49 0.91
C PHE A 167 -6.16 -7.55 1.80
N GLU A 168 -5.52 -6.54 2.40
CA GLU A 168 -6.20 -5.53 3.23
C GLU A 168 -7.23 -4.74 2.40
N GLU A 169 -6.86 -4.29 1.20
CA GLU A 169 -7.80 -3.63 0.28
C GLU A 169 -8.95 -4.54 -0.13
N GLY A 170 -8.66 -5.82 -0.43
CA GLY A 170 -9.68 -6.81 -0.77
C GLY A 170 -10.65 -7.04 0.39
N MET A 171 -10.16 -7.12 1.62
CA MET A 171 -11.00 -7.24 2.81
C MET A 171 -11.86 -5.99 3.04
N ASN A 172 -11.36 -4.79 2.75
CA ASN A 172 -12.15 -3.56 2.81
C ASN A 172 -13.30 -3.58 1.79
N GLN A 173 -13.03 -4.04 0.56
CA GLN A 173 -14.06 -4.19 -0.47
C GLN A 173 -15.12 -5.23 -0.07
N TYR A 174 -14.69 -6.34 0.53
CA TYR A 174 -15.61 -7.37 1.02
C TYR A 174 -16.48 -6.87 2.18
N SER A 175 -15.84 -6.32 3.22
CA SER A 175 -16.50 -6.02 4.49
C SER A 175 -17.31 -4.72 4.43
N TYR A 176 -16.73 -3.64 3.92
CA TYR A 176 -17.35 -2.32 4.01
C TYR A 176 -18.13 -1.92 2.76
N PHE A 177 -17.60 -2.22 1.58
CA PHE A 177 -18.23 -1.78 0.32
C PHE A 177 -19.08 -2.86 -0.34
N ILE A 178 -19.02 -4.11 0.15
CA ILE A 178 -19.78 -5.29 -0.34
C ILE A 178 -19.53 -5.51 -1.86
N ASP A 179 -18.36 -5.12 -2.36
CA ASP A 179 -17.93 -5.38 -3.73
C ASP A 179 -17.17 -6.71 -3.80
N MET A 180 -17.91 -7.79 -3.97
CA MET A 180 -17.38 -9.15 -4.05
C MET A 180 -16.47 -9.38 -5.24
N ALA A 181 -16.71 -8.71 -6.36
CA ALA A 181 -15.89 -8.85 -7.56
C ALA A 181 -14.52 -8.20 -7.35
N LYS A 182 -14.50 -6.98 -6.84
CA LYS A 182 -13.26 -6.27 -6.52
C LYS A 182 -12.49 -6.94 -5.39
N ALA A 183 -13.18 -7.41 -4.36
CA ALA A 183 -12.58 -8.19 -3.27
C ALA A 183 -11.87 -9.44 -3.81
N ALA A 184 -12.53 -10.22 -4.67
CA ALA A 184 -11.94 -11.44 -5.25
C ALA A 184 -10.72 -11.12 -6.13
N GLU A 185 -10.79 -10.07 -6.95
CA GLU A 185 -9.65 -9.60 -7.76
C GLU A 185 -8.44 -9.27 -6.87
N LEU A 186 -8.62 -8.46 -5.83
CA LEU A 186 -7.54 -8.02 -4.95
C LEU A 186 -6.95 -9.15 -4.12
N VAL A 187 -7.78 -10.06 -3.62
CA VAL A 187 -7.30 -11.27 -2.91
C VAL A 187 -6.53 -12.19 -3.86
N GLY A 188 -6.94 -12.29 -5.13
CA GLY A 188 -6.19 -12.97 -6.19
C GLY A 188 -4.81 -12.35 -6.40
N LYS A 189 -4.73 -11.03 -6.56
CA LYS A 189 -3.45 -10.30 -6.67
C LYS A 189 -2.55 -10.51 -5.43
N ALA A 190 -3.14 -10.59 -4.23
CA ALA A 190 -2.38 -10.90 -3.01
C ALA A 190 -1.73 -12.29 -3.07
N ALA A 191 -2.47 -13.30 -3.53
CA ALA A 191 -1.94 -14.67 -3.68
C ALA A 191 -0.83 -14.73 -4.73
N ASP A 192 -1.02 -14.07 -5.88
CA ASP A 192 -0.03 -14.01 -6.96
C ASP A 192 1.25 -13.30 -6.51
N ALA A 193 1.14 -12.22 -5.75
CA ALA A 193 2.30 -11.51 -5.19
C ALA A 193 3.16 -12.45 -4.33
N VAL A 194 2.55 -13.22 -3.43
CA VAL A 194 3.27 -14.17 -2.57
C VAL A 194 3.97 -15.27 -3.38
N GLN A 195 3.35 -15.74 -4.47
CA GLN A 195 3.97 -16.74 -5.37
C GLN A 195 5.15 -16.16 -6.16
N THR A 196 5.17 -14.87 -6.43
CA THR A 196 6.26 -14.17 -7.13
C THR A 196 7.49 -13.98 -6.23
N ALA A 197 7.33 -14.11 -4.91
CA ALA A 197 8.44 -13.92 -3.98
C ALA A 197 9.58 -14.91 -4.24
N PRO A 198 10.84 -14.45 -4.34
CA PRO A 198 11.96 -15.32 -4.64
C PRO A 198 12.15 -16.34 -3.51
N LEU A 199 12.34 -17.61 -3.91
CA LEU A 199 12.72 -18.65 -2.98
C LEU A 199 14.13 -18.38 -2.46
N SER A 200 14.34 -18.54 -1.15
CA SER A 200 15.67 -18.49 -0.56
C SER A 200 16.54 -19.54 -1.27
N LYS A 201 17.60 -19.11 -1.95
CA LYS A 201 18.61 -20.05 -2.42
C LYS A 201 19.27 -20.62 -1.17
N VAL A 202 18.99 -21.91 -0.91
CA VAL A 202 19.62 -22.69 0.18
C VAL A 202 21.08 -22.90 -0.18
#